data_21b681f12bfce87e4cf1a14d0f26b167
#
_entry.id   21b681f12bfce87e4cf1a14d0f26b167
#
_cell.length_a   1.000
_cell.length_b   1.000
_cell.length_c   1.000
_cell.angle_alpha   90.00
_cell.angle_beta   90.00
_cell.angle_gamma   90.00
#
_symmetry.space_group_name_H-M   'P 1'
#
loop_
_entity.id
_entity.type
_entity.pdbx_description
1 polymer ?
#
loop_
_entity_poly.entity_id
_entity_poly.type
_entity_poly.pdbx_seq_one_letter_code
_entity_poly.pdbx_strand_id
1 'polypeptide(L)'
;KPFCLFPFVSTRYSPDGSTAICSEGLKEIGPEERCNTNTFDEVWNSKFMQDFRMKMINNEYVENCFSCYYGESQGYETKRMNYLDKHYENYKHVVEDAYNNNGYLSTVPWHWEIRLSNLCNAQCVSCRPINSSKIASEIHNHLDNKLMPDDIRNDYKIYKETYERPAGHVHFINNIWENIEHIRMLELHGGEPWAEPMVTKLLE
;
A
#
# COMPACT_ATOMS: atom_id res chain seq x y z
N LYS A 1 -17.97 -0.45 14.65
CA LYS A 1 -17.59 0.96 14.44
C LYS A 1 -16.59 1.06 13.32
N PRO A 2 -16.63 2.09 12.46
CA PRO A 2 -15.76 2.19 11.27
C PRO A 2 -14.28 2.52 11.56
N PHE A 3 -13.90 2.79 12.81
CA PHE A 3 -12.54 3.16 13.18
C PHE A 3 -11.49 2.12 12.76
N CYS A 4 -10.33 2.58 12.26
CA CYS A 4 -9.19 1.77 11.87
C CYS A 4 -7.88 2.42 12.33
N LEU A 5 -6.92 1.62 12.82
CA LEU A 5 -5.63 2.12 13.30
C LEU A 5 -4.61 2.35 12.16
N PHE A 6 -4.76 1.68 11.02
CA PHE A 6 -3.79 1.77 9.90
C PHE A 6 -3.44 3.20 9.46
N PRO A 7 -4.40 4.13 9.31
CA PRO A 7 -4.08 5.50 8.86
C PRO A 7 -3.17 6.29 9.81
N PHE A 8 -2.97 5.82 11.01
CA PHE A 8 -2.17 6.48 12.06
C PHE A 8 -0.78 5.89 12.22
N VAL A 9 -0.57 4.65 11.75
CA VAL A 9 0.63 3.88 12.09
C VAL A 9 1.21 3.10 10.93
N SER A 10 0.55 3.07 9.78
CA SER A 10 0.97 2.28 8.61
C SER A 10 0.98 3.11 7.34
N THR A 11 1.90 2.79 6.45
CA THR A 11 1.97 3.32 5.09
C THR A 11 2.26 2.19 4.12
N ARG A 12 1.74 2.30 2.90
CA ARG A 12 1.97 1.35 1.83
C ARG A 12 2.46 2.05 0.57
N TYR A 13 3.48 1.48 -0.06
CA TYR A 13 4.07 1.98 -1.28
C TYR A 13 3.99 0.98 -2.42
N SER A 14 3.76 1.51 -3.62
CA SER A 14 3.76 0.78 -4.89
C SER A 14 4.88 1.28 -5.81
N PRO A 15 5.32 0.48 -6.80
CA PRO A 15 6.48 0.80 -7.63
C PRO A 15 6.33 2.06 -8.48
N ASP A 16 5.12 2.47 -8.77
CA ASP A 16 4.82 3.70 -9.53
C ASP A 16 4.80 4.95 -8.65
N GLY A 17 5.21 4.82 -7.37
CA GLY A 17 5.19 5.90 -6.37
C GLY A 17 3.82 6.14 -5.75
N SER A 18 2.80 5.39 -6.13
CA SER A 18 1.49 5.49 -5.47
C SER A 18 1.56 4.97 -4.04
N THR A 19 0.75 5.57 -3.19
CA THR A 19 0.63 5.21 -1.78
C THR A 19 -0.80 4.81 -1.45
N ALA A 20 -0.95 3.95 -0.47
CA ALA A 20 -2.25 3.55 0.06
C ALA A 20 -2.18 3.44 1.58
N ILE A 21 -3.34 3.49 2.23
CA ILE A 21 -3.43 3.39 3.68
C ILE A 21 -3.12 1.96 4.15
N CYS A 22 -3.56 0.97 3.39
CA CYS A 22 -3.34 -0.46 3.65
C CYS A 22 -3.60 -1.31 2.40
N SER A 23 -3.31 -2.60 2.48
CA SER A 23 -3.52 -3.58 1.39
C SER A 23 -4.99 -3.85 1.05
N GLU A 24 -5.91 -3.57 1.97
CA GLU A 24 -7.35 -3.83 1.81
C GLU A 24 -8.12 -2.61 1.26
N GLY A 25 -7.48 -1.44 1.20
CA GLY A 25 -8.10 -0.20 0.72
C GLY A 25 -8.41 -0.25 -0.77
N LEU A 26 -9.59 0.24 -1.16
CA LEU A 26 -10.05 0.23 -2.54
C LEU A 26 -9.37 1.27 -3.44
N LYS A 27 -8.84 2.33 -2.84
CA LYS A 27 -8.25 3.46 -3.57
C LYS A 27 -6.89 3.81 -2.98
N GLU A 28 -5.99 4.17 -3.86
CA GLU A 28 -4.75 4.84 -3.50
C GLU A 28 -5.04 6.24 -2.93
N ILE A 29 -4.11 6.75 -2.16
CA ILE A 29 -4.06 8.19 -1.83
C ILE A 29 -3.97 8.93 -3.16
N GLY A 30 -4.59 10.10 -3.26
CA GLY A 30 -4.78 10.82 -4.52
C GLY A 30 -3.57 10.82 -5.46
N PRO A 31 -3.80 10.82 -6.78
CA PRO A 31 -2.74 10.68 -7.78
C PRO A 31 -1.71 11.82 -7.74
N GLU A 32 -2.07 12.94 -7.11
CA GLU A 32 -1.22 14.12 -6.92
C GLU A 32 -0.24 13.95 -5.74
N GLU A 33 -0.48 12.98 -4.86
CA GLU A 33 0.23 12.76 -3.61
C GLU A 33 1.14 11.52 -3.70
N ARG A 34 1.91 11.43 -4.77
CA ARG A 34 2.81 10.29 -5.01
C ARG A 34 4.19 10.55 -4.41
N CYS A 35 4.81 9.52 -3.85
CA CYS A 35 6.15 9.58 -3.28
C CYS A 35 7.27 9.81 -4.29
N ASN A 36 6.99 9.71 -5.58
CA ASN A 36 7.97 10.00 -6.63
C ASN A 36 8.11 11.50 -6.94
N THR A 37 7.17 12.31 -6.47
CA THR A 37 7.14 13.77 -6.69
C THR A 37 7.10 14.58 -5.40
N ASN A 38 6.77 13.94 -4.29
CA ASN A 38 6.60 14.58 -2.99
C ASN A 38 7.50 13.90 -1.94
N THR A 39 7.84 14.62 -0.90
CA THR A 39 8.52 14.07 0.27
C THR A 39 7.60 13.12 1.04
N PHE A 40 8.19 12.29 1.90
CA PHE A 40 7.41 11.42 2.76
C PHE A 40 6.38 12.20 3.61
N ASP A 41 6.80 13.31 4.23
CA ASP A 41 5.95 14.12 5.10
C ASP A 41 4.78 14.76 4.34
N GLU A 42 5.02 15.26 3.12
CA GLU A 42 3.97 15.82 2.27
C GLU A 42 2.89 14.78 1.93
N VAL A 43 3.28 13.53 1.70
CA VAL A 43 2.34 12.42 1.44
C VAL A 43 1.65 11.98 2.73
N TRP A 44 2.43 11.75 3.80
CA TRP A 44 1.94 11.26 5.09
C TRP A 44 0.98 12.23 5.76
N ASN A 45 1.21 13.53 5.59
CA ASN A 45 0.39 14.60 6.13
C ASN A 45 -0.39 15.37 5.07
N SER A 46 -0.62 14.76 3.91
CA SER A 46 -1.46 15.35 2.89
C SER A 46 -2.87 15.66 3.41
N LYS A 47 -3.55 16.58 2.75
CA LYS A 47 -4.94 16.93 3.11
C LYS A 47 -5.84 15.71 3.09
N PHE A 48 -5.64 14.80 2.13
CA PHE A 48 -6.36 13.53 2.06
C PHE A 48 -6.15 12.70 3.34
N MET A 49 -4.90 12.52 3.78
CA MET A 49 -4.57 11.73 4.98
C MET A 49 -5.09 12.35 6.26
N GLN A 50 -4.98 13.67 6.40
CA GLN A 50 -5.54 14.39 7.55
C GLN A 50 -7.06 14.21 7.63
N ASP A 51 -7.78 14.46 6.54
CA ASP A 51 -9.24 14.29 6.47
C ASP A 51 -9.66 12.83 6.70
N PHE A 52 -8.88 11.88 6.18
CA PHE A 52 -9.13 10.46 6.39
C PHE A 52 -9.02 10.07 7.87
N ARG A 53 -7.95 10.52 8.56
CA ARG A 53 -7.77 10.28 10.00
C ARG A 53 -8.91 10.90 10.82
N MET A 54 -9.32 12.12 10.50
CA MET A 54 -10.42 12.78 11.19
C MET A 54 -11.75 12.04 11.01
N LYS A 55 -12.04 11.53 9.80
CA LYS A 55 -13.22 10.68 9.57
C LYS A 55 -13.16 9.40 10.41
N MET A 56 -12.00 8.76 10.53
CA MET A 56 -11.83 7.58 11.40
C MET A 56 -12.07 7.90 12.87
N ILE A 57 -11.53 9.01 13.36
CA ILE A 57 -11.74 9.47 14.76
C ILE A 57 -13.21 9.76 15.03
N ASN A 58 -13.89 10.40 14.10
CA ASN A 58 -15.32 10.72 14.20
C ASN A 58 -16.24 9.50 13.99
N ASN A 59 -15.68 8.31 13.73
CA ASN A 59 -16.43 7.11 13.39
C ASN A 59 -17.33 7.27 12.15
N GLU A 60 -16.88 8.07 11.18
CA GLU A 60 -17.56 8.24 9.91
C GLU A 60 -17.29 7.05 8.98
N TYR A 61 -18.27 6.70 8.14
CA TYR A 61 -18.08 5.68 7.12
C TYR A 61 -17.12 6.19 6.05
N VAL A 62 -16.15 5.36 5.68
CA VAL A 62 -15.19 5.66 4.62
C VAL A 62 -15.24 4.57 3.57
N GLU A 63 -15.60 4.95 2.35
CA GLU A 63 -15.77 4.02 1.23
C GLU A 63 -14.52 3.19 0.93
N ASN A 64 -13.33 3.76 1.11
CA ASN A 64 -12.06 3.04 0.94
C ASN A 64 -11.93 1.79 1.81
N CYS A 65 -12.66 1.73 2.92
CA CYS A 65 -12.64 0.61 3.87
C CYS A 65 -13.80 -0.38 3.68
N PHE A 66 -14.53 -0.28 2.56
CA PHE A 66 -15.70 -1.13 2.27
C PHE A 66 -15.40 -2.62 2.45
N SER A 67 -14.26 -3.11 1.97
CA SER A 67 -13.89 -4.54 2.04
C SER A 67 -13.92 -5.07 3.48
N CYS A 68 -13.34 -4.31 4.42
CA CYS A 68 -13.35 -4.67 5.83
C CYS A 68 -14.78 -4.60 6.42
N TYR A 69 -15.50 -3.51 6.16
CA TYR A 69 -16.87 -3.36 6.69
C TYR A 69 -17.81 -4.45 6.18
N TYR A 70 -17.70 -4.79 4.90
CA TYR A 70 -18.50 -5.86 4.31
C TYR A 70 -18.13 -7.22 4.92
N GLY A 71 -16.85 -7.57 5.02
CA GLY A 71 -16.41 -8.82 5.64
C GLY A 71 -16.91 -8.95 7.09
N GLU A 72 -16.79 -7.88 7.88
CA GLU A 72 -17.28 -7.84 9.25
C GLU A 72 -18.81 -7.98 9.35
N SER A 73 -19.55 -7.41 8.40
CA SER A 73 -21.02 -7.60 8.33
C SER A 73 -21.42 -9.03 8.05
N GLN A 74 -20.53 -9.82 7.44
CA GLN A 74 -20.70 -11.25 7.18
C GLN A 74 -20.13 -12.14 8.30
N GLY A 75 -19.62 -11.56 9.38
CA GLY A 75 -19.06 -12.27 10.53
C GLY A 75 -17.60 -12.72 10.36
N TYR A 76 -16.88 -12.21 9.36
CA TYR A 76 -15.46 -12.51 9.18
C TYR A 76 -14.57 -11.60 10.05
N GLU A 77 -13.49 -12.17 10.56
CA GLU A 77 -12.39 -11.39 11.10
C GLU A 77 -11.62 -10.71 9.97
N THR A 78 -11.40 -9.40 10.13
CA THR A 78 -10.69 -8.60 9.13
C THR A 78 -9.30 -8.17 9.62
N LYS A 79 -8.42 -7.81 8.69
CA LYS A 79 -7.11 -7.23 9.00
C LYS A 79 -7.26 -6.03 9.95
N ARG A 80 -8.28 -5.20 9.73
CA ARG A 80 -8.61 -4.04 10.57
C ARG A 80 -8.88 -4.42 12.03
N MET A 81 -9.75 -5.40 12.27
CA MET A 81 -10.11 -5.86 13.63
C MET A 81 -8.89 -6.44 14.34
N ASN A 82 -8.21 -7.39 13.70
CA ASN A 82 -7.02 -8.03 14.25
C ASN A 82 -5.91 -7.03 14.59
N TYR A 83 -5.76 -6.01 13.75
CA TYR A 83 -4.74 -4.99 13.96
C TYR A 83 -5.11 -4.05 15.12
N LEU A 84 -6.38 -3.70 15.22
CA LEU A 84 -6.91 -2.88 16.30
C LEU A 84 -6.74 -3.59 17.66
N ASP A 85 -7.15 -4.84 17.73
CA ASP A 85 -7.05 -5.65 18.97
C ASP A 85 -5.60 -5.79 19.45
N LYS A 86 -4.66 -5.96 18.54
CA LYS A 86 -3.25 -6.16 18.88
C LYS A 86 -2.51 -4.89 19.25
N HIS A 87 -2.84 -3.76 18.63
CA HIS A 87 -1.96 -2.60 18.63
C HIS A 87 -2.59 -1.33 19.23
N TYR A 88 -3.93 -1.23 19.35
CA TYR A 88 -4.59 0.01 19.76
C TYR A 88 -4.05 0.59 21.06
N GLU A 89 -3.94 -0.23 22.10
CA GLU A 89 -3.49 0.25 23.43
C GLU A 89 -2.08 0.85 23.41
N ASN A 90 -1.21 0.30 22.56
CA ASN A 90 0.16 0.79 22.43
C ASN A 90 0.25 2.09 21.62
N TYR A 91 -0.71 2.34 20.72
CA TYR A 91 -0.66 3.47 19.78
C TYR A 91 -1.84 4.44 19.89
N LYS A 92 -2.68 4.32 20.91
CA LYS A 92 -3.79 5.26 21.14
C LYS A 92 -3.33 6.71 21.30
N HIS A 93 -2.14 6.93 21.84
CA HIS A 93 -1.55 8.25 21.94
C HIS A 93 -1.31 8.93 20.59
N VAL A 94 -1.00 8.15 19.54
CA VAL A 94 -0.87 8.67 18.16
C VAL A 94 -2.24 9.11 17.61
N VAL A 95 -3.29 8.40 17.96
CA VAL A 95 -4.67 8.78 17.60
C VAL A 95 -5.09 10.06 18.31
N GLU A 96 -4.73 10.19 19.59
CA GLU A 96 -4.97 11.41 20.38
C GLU A 96 -4.18 12.61 19.82
N ASP A 97 -2.93 12.39 19.41
CA ASP A 97 -2.13 13.42 18.75
C ASP A 97 -2.78 13.89 17.44
N ALA A 98 -3.20 12.95 16.59
CA ALA A 98 -3.93 13.27 15.36
C ALA A 98 -5.21 14.06 15.63
N TYR A 99 -5.97 13.69 16.66
CA TYR A 99 -7.19 14.43 17.06
C TYR A 99 -6.88 15.88 17.42
N ASN A 100 -5.86 16.10 18.25
CA ASN A 100 -5.46 17.42 18.72
C ASN A 100 -4.88 18.32 17.62
N ASN A 101 -4.36 17.72 16.55
CA ASN A 101 -3.71 18.39 15.43
C ASN A 101 -4.50 18.30 14.10
N ASN A 102 -5.83 18.09 14.16
CA ASN A 102 -6.70 18.02 13.00
C ASN A 102 -6.24 17.01 11.93
N GLY A 103 -5.77 15.85 12.38
CA GLY A 103 -5.32 14.76 11.52
C GLY A 103 -3.84 14.82 11.12
N TYR A 104 -3.12 15.89 11.42
CA TYR A 104 -1.66 15.97 11.23
C TYR A 104 -0.95 15.09 12.25
N LEU A 105 0.13 14.42 11.84
CA LEU A 105 1.00 13.60 12.68
C LEU A 105 2.46 13.98 12.46
N SER A 106 3.14 14.36 13.54
CA SER A 106 4.59 14.53 13.54
C SER A 106 5.37 13.21 13.61
N THR A 107 4.67 12.13 13.96
CA THR A 107 5.25 10.80 14.07
C THR A 107 5.24 10.06 12.73
N VAL A 108 6.32 9.32 12.48
CA VAL A 108 6.46 8.44 11.32
C VAL A 108 5.74 7.11 11.58
N PRO A 109 5.04 6.50 10.60
CA PRO A 109 4.45 5.18 10.78
C PRO A 109 5.52 4.14 11.06
N TRP A 110 5.23 3.22 11.97
CA TRP A 110 6.15 2.14 12.31
C TRP A 110 5.95 0.88 11.46
N HIS A 111 4.83 0.76 10.74
CA HIS A 111 4.50 -0.36 9.87
C HIS A 111 4.52 0.09 8.40
N TRP A 112 5.41 -0.50 7.63
CA TRP A 112 5.60 -0.18 6.22
C TRP A 112 5.33 -1.41 5.35
N GLU A 113 4.35 -1.31 4.46
CA GLU A 113 4.09 -2.28 3.42
C GLU A 113 4.73 -1.78 2.12
N ILE A 114 5.70 -2.50 1.59
CA ILE A 114 6.49 -2.03 0.45
C ILE A 114 6.40 -3.03 -0.70
N ARG A 115 6.04 -2.53 -1.88
CA ARG A 115 6.17 -3.25 -3.14
C ARG A 115 7.20 -2.53 -4.00
N LEU A 116 8.39 -3.12 -4.17
CA LEU A 116 9.46 -2.53 -4.97
C LEU A 116 9.29 -2.80 -6.46
N SER A 117 8.86 -4.01 -6.82
CA SER A 117 8.64 -4.41 -8.21
C SER A 117 7.66 -5.58 -8.31
N ASN A 118 7.41 -6.04 -9.52
CA ASN A 118 6.75 -7.32 -9.76
C ASN A 118 7.71 -8.38 -10.30
N LEU A 119 9.02 -8.18 -10.14
CA LEU A 119 10.02 -9.15 -10.57
C LEU A 119 9.73 -10.50 -9.89
N CYS A 120 9.60 -11.57 -10.70
CA CYS A 120 9.23 -12.88 -10.21
C CYS A 120 9.80 -13.98 -11.11
N ASN A 121 10.30 -15.04 -10.51
CA ASN A 121 10.78 -16.23 -11.20
C ASN A 121 9.75 -17.39 -11.17
N ALA A 122 8.59 -17.19 -10.52
CA ALA A 122 7.53 -18.19 -10.41
C ALA A 122 6.32 -17.87 -11.31
N GLN A 123 5.50 -18.90 -11.59
CA GLN A 123 4.25 -18.83 -12.36
C GLN A 123 3.12 -19.47 -11.57
N CYS A 124 2.78 -18.90 -10.42
CA CYS A 124 1.71 -19.40 -9.56
C CYS A 124 0.36 -19.29 -10.27
N VAL A 125 -0.45 -20.35 -10.20
CA VAL A 125 -1.76 -20.45 -10.89
C VAL A 125 -2.72 -19.31 -10.47
N SER A 126 -2.66 -18.88 -9.23
CA SER A 126 -3.50 -17.80 -8.68
C SER A 126 -2.95 -16.39 -8.93
N CYS A 127 -1.78 -16.29 -9.58
CA CYS A 127 -1.13 -15.01 -9.77
C CYS A 127 -1.61 -14.30 -11.03
N ARG A 128 -1.44 -12.98 -11.06
CA ARG A 128 -1.90 -12.10 -12.15
C ARG A 128 -0.72 -11.34 -12.78
N PRO A 129 -0.85 -10.86 -14.04
CA PRO A 129 0.23 -10.15 -14.75
C PRO A 129 0.80 -8.96 -13.96
N ILE A 130 -0.05 -8.22 -13.26
CA ILE A 130 0.39 -7.08 -12.46
C ILE A 130 1.32 -7.47 -11.30
N ASN A 131 1.22 -8.70 -10.82
CA ASN A 131 1.99 -9.19 -9.66
C ASN A 131 3.18 -10.06 -10.05
N SER A 132 3.38 -10.39 -11.34
CA SER A 132 4.48 -11.25 -11.79
C SER A 132 4.95 -10.85 -13.17
N SER A 133 6.22 -10.43 -13.25
CA SER A 133 6.88 -10.10 -14.52
C SER A 133 6.94 -11.31 -15.46
N LYS A 134 7.07 -12.52 -14.91
CA LYS A 134 7.10 -13.75 -15.72
C LYS A 134 5.75 -14.05 -16.34
N ILE A 135 4.66 -13.92 -15.57
CA ILE A 135 3.29 -14.07 -16.11
C ILE A 135 2.99 -12.95 -17.09
N ALA A 136 3.39 -11.71 -16.80
CA ALA A 136 3.19 -10.59 -17.71
C ALA A 136 3.89 -10.82 -19.06
N SER A 137 5.13 -11.37 -19.05
CA SER A 137 5.86 -11.74 -20.26
C SER A 137 5.17 -12.85 -21.06
N GLU A 138 4.61 -13.85 -20.39
CA GLU A 138 3.84 -14.90 -21.03
C GLU A 138 2.54 -14.37 -21.66
N ILE A 139 1.79 -13.54 -20.94
CA ILE A 139 0.58 -12.89 -21.46
C ILE A 139 0.91 -12.00 -22.67
N HIS A 140 2.04 -11.30 -22.64
CA HIS A 140 2.50 -10.51 -23.78
C HIS A 140 2.56 -11.31 -25.08
N ASN A 141 3.07 -12.53 -25.03
CA ASN A 141 3.23 -13.41 -26.19
C ASN A 141 1.89 -13.98 -26.69
N HIS A 142 0.80 -13.81 -25.94
CA HIS A 142 -0.51 -14.37 -26.21
C HIS A 142 -1.62 -13.31 -26.28
N LEU A 143 -1.30 -12.02 -26.42
CA LEU A 143 -2.29 -10.93 -26.46
C LEU A 143 -3.31 -11.07 -27.58
N ASP A 144 -2.95 -11.69 -28.70
CA ASP A 144 -3.85 -11.92 -29.85
C ASP A 144 -4.82 -13.08 -29.64
N ASN A 145 -4.67 -13.83 -28.55
CA ASN A 145 -5.57 -14.94 -28.26
C ASN A 145 -6.96 -14.44 -27.88
N LYS A 146 -7.94 -14.67 -28.76
CA LYS A 146 -9.34 -14.26 -28.58
C LYS A 146 -10.03 -14.87 -27.35
N LEU A 147 -9.49 -15.96 -26.81
CA LEU A 147 -10.02 -16.64 -25.62
C LEU A 147 -9.47 -16.06 -24.31
N MET A 148 -8.52 -15.11 -24.38
CA MET A 148 -7.98 -14.49 -23.17
C MET A 148 -9.05 -13.63 -22.50
N PRO A 149 -9.32 -13.83 -21.20
CA PRO A 149 -10.28 -13.03 -20.43
C PRO A 149 -9.92 -11.53 -20.44
N ASP A 150 -10.93 -10.66 -20.48
CA ASP A 150 -10.72 -9.22 -20.52
C ASP A 150 -10.08 -8.66 -19.25
N ASP A 151 -10.35 -9.25 -18.11
CA ASP A 151 -9.71 -8.89 -16.84
C ASP A 151 -8.20 -9.14 -16.85
N ILE A 152 -7.74 -10.22 -17.48
CA ILE A 152 -6.31 -10.50 -17.67
C ILE A 152 -5.66 -9.50 -18.62
N ARG A 153 -6.34 -9.12 -19.70
CA ARG A 153 -5.88 -8.07 -20.62
C ARG A 153 -5.76 -6.72 -19.91
N ASN A 154 -6.74 -6.39 -19.07
CA ASN A 154 -6.74 -5.16 -18.30
C ASN A 154 -5.61 -5.13 -17.27
N ASP A 155 -5.38 -6.22 -16.55
CA ASP A 155 -4.25 -6.35 -15.63
C ASP A 155 -2.89 -6.20 -16.35
N TYR A 156 -2.77 -6.76 -17.54
CA TYR A 156 -1.56 -6.59 -18.34
C TYR A 156 -1.37 -5.13 -18.77
N LYS A 157 -2.43 -4.42 -19.12
CA LYS A 157 -2.39 -2.99 -19.45
C LYS A 157 -1.92 -2.17 -18.23
N ILE A 158 -2.50 -2.43 -17.06
CA ILE A 158 -2.10 -1.78 -15.81
C ILE A 158 -0.63 -2.09 -15.51
N TYR A 159 -0.18 -3.35 -15.69
CA TYR A 159 1.22 -3.73 -15.57
C TYR A 159 2.13 -2.84 -16.44
N LYS A 160 1.82 -2.69 -17.73
CA LYS A 160 2.59 -1.86 -18.66
C LYS A 160 2.68 -0.40 -18.18
N GLU A 161 1.56 0.14 -17.72
CA GLU A 161 1.48 1.51 -17.23
C GLU A 161 2.25 1.72 -15.91
N THR A 162 2.28 0.71 -15.04
CA THR A 162 2.91 0.78 -13.71
C THR A 162 4.41 0.54 -13.75
N TYR A 163 4.86 -0.51 -14.45
CA TYR A 163 6.23 -1.00 -14.34
C TYR A 163 7.15 -0.64 -15.52
N GLU A 164 6.61 -0.25 -16.66
CA GLU A 164 7.42 0.19 -17.82
C GLU A 164 7.73 1.69 -17.79
N ARG A 165 7.19 2.44 -16.85
CA ARG A 165 7.56 3.85 -16.66
C ARG A 165 8.90 3.96 -15.95
N PRO A 166 9.75 4.97 -16.30
CA PRO A 166 10.98 5.23 -15.55
C PRO A 166 10.64 5.45 -14.08
N ALA A 167 11.26 4.65 -13.24
CA ALA A 167 10.88 4.53 -11.86
C ALA A 167 11.12 5.79 -11.03
N GLY A 168 10.12 6.18 -10.28
CA GLY A 168 10.25 6.99 -9.07
C GLY A 168 10.92 6.24 -7.91
N HIS A 169 11.54 5.08 -8.17
CA HIS A 169 12.12 4.20 -7.16
C HIS A 169 13.19 4.86 -6.29
N VAL A 170 13.95 5.80 -6.81
CA VAL A 170 15.07 6.40 -6.07
C VAL A 170 14.57 7.24 -4.90
N HIS A 171 13.56 8.08 -5.11
CA HIS A 171 12.99 8.90 -4.03
C HIS A 171 12.34 8.05 -2.95
N PHE A 172 11.64 7.01 -3.34
CA PHE A 172 10.98 6.10 -2.45
C PHE A 172 11.95 5.34 -1.53
N ILE A 173 13.06 4.83 -2.08
CA ILE A 173 14.09 4.14 -1.30
C ILE A 173 14.77 5.08 -0.32
N ASN A 174 15.05 6.30 -0.73
CA ASN A 174 15.58 7.32 0.16
C ASN A 174 14.63 7.59 1.33
N ASN A 175 13.32 7.69 1.07
CA ASN A 175 12.33 7.85 2.14
C ASN A 175 12.36 6.68 3.15
N ILE A 176 12.60 5.44 2.70
CA ILE A 176 12.76 4.30 3.61
C ILE A 176 14.00 4.49 4.49
N TRP A 177 15.15 4.78 3.88
CA TRP A 177 16.41 4.96 4.60
C TRP A 177 16.37 6.12 5.59
N GLU A 178 15.78 7.23 5.21
CA GLU A 178 15.60 8.40 6.09
C GLU A 178 14.71 8.10 7.31
N ASN A 179 13.84 7.09 7.21
CA ASN A 179 12.90 6.73 8.26
C ASN A 179 13.16 5.35 8.88
N ILE A 180 14.28 4.69 8.56
CA ILE A 180 14.57 3.30 8.96
C ILE A 180 14.51 3.08 10.48
N GLU A 181 14.93 4.07 11.26
CA GLU A 181 14.92 4.00 12.72
C GLU A 181 13.51 3.90 13.32
N HIS A 182 12.51 4.37 12.60
CA HIS A 182 11.11 4.36 13.02
C HIS A 182 10.39 3.08 12.62
N ILE A 183 10.91 2.33 11.65
CA ILE A 183 10.28 1.11 11.13
C ILE A 183 10.43 -0.01 12.16
N ARG A 184 9.31 -0.62 12.55
CA ARG A 184 9.24 -1.78 13.46
C ARG A 184 8.69 -3.01 12.76
N MET A 185 7.92 -2.81 11.69
CA MET A 185 7.39 -3.86 10.84
C MET A 185 7.56 -3.45 9.39
N LEU A 186 8.23 -4.30 8.63
CA LEU A 186 8.43 -4.15 7.20
C LEU A 186 7.81 -5.36 6.48
N GLU A 187 6.73 -5.14 5.75
CA GLU A 187 6.12 -6.15 4.88
C GLU A 187 6.59 -5.91 3.43
N LEU A 188 7.35 -6.85 2.90
CA LEU A 188 7.84 -6.82 1.52
C LEU A 188 6.86 -7.57 0.62
N HIS A 189 6.28 -6.85 -0.32
CA HIS A 189 5.36 -7.36 -1.31
C HIS A 189 5.96 -7.24 -2.73
N GLY A 190 5.34 -7.90 -3.68
CA GLY A 190 5.77 -7.82 -5.08
C GLY A 190 5.53 -9.14 -5.80
N GLY A 191 6.35 -9.43 -6.79
CA GLY A 191 6.40 -10.73 -7.44
C GLY A 191 6.99 -11.77 -6.50
N GLU A 192 8.31 -11.90 -6.52
CA GLU A 192 9.11 -12.62 -5.53
C GLU A 192 10.07 -11.60 -4.90
N PRO A 193 9.87 -11.16 -3.66
CA PRO A 193 10.69 -10.10 -3.08
C PRO A 193 12.20 -10.37 -3.11
N TRP A 194 12.61 -11.64 -2.95
CA TRP A 194 14.02 -12.02 -3.01
C TRP A 194 14.62 -12.05 -4.43
N ALA A 195 13.78 -11.98 -5.45
CA ALA A 195 14.26 -11.79 -6.82
C ALA A 195 14.58 -10.32 -7.14
N GLU A 196 14.17 -9.38 -6.28
CA GLU A 196 14.38 -7.95 -6.43
C GLU A 196 15.71 -7.53 -5.78
N PRO A 197 16.73 -7.10 -6.58
CA PRO A 197 18.04 -6.74 -6.02
C PRO A 197 17.99 -5.62 -4.98
N MET A 198 16.99 -4.75 -5.03
CA MET A 198 16.84 -3.66 -4.07
C MET A 198 16.41 -4.15 -2.69
N VAL A 199 15.75 -5.30 -2.59
CA VAL A 199 15.43 -5.92 -1.29
C VAL A 199 16.72 -6.31 -0.56
N THR A 200 17.66 -6.92 -1.26
CA THR A 200 18.98 -7.26 -0.66
C THR A 200 19.66 -6.01 -0.12
N LYS A 201 19.74 -4.95 -0.94
CA LYS A 201 20.33 -3.68 -0.51
C LYS A 201 19.61 -3.01 0.67
N LEU A 202 18.31 -3.22 0.78
CA LEU A 202 17.53 -2.67 1.91
C LEU A 202 17.81 -3.40 3.23
N LEU A 203 18.23 -4.66 3.14
CA LEU A 203 18.46 -5.52 4.31
C LEU A 203 19.93 -5.61 4.74
N GLU A 204 20.86 -5.13 3.93
CA GLU A 204 22.30 -4.96 4.25
C GLU A 204 22.57 -3.68 5.04
#